data_6a4db3c0e795680c6fd78ec39ad7556c
#
_entry.id   6a4db3c0e795680c6fd78ec39ad7556c
#
_cell.length_a   1.000
_cell.length_b   1.000
_cell.length_c   1.000
_cell.angle_alpha   90.00
_cell.angle_beta   90.00
_cell.angle_gamma   90.00
#
_symmetry.space_group_name_H-M   'P 1'
#
loop_
_entity.id
_entity.type
_entity.pdbx_description
1 polymer ?
#
loop_
_entity_poly.entity_id
_entity_poly.type
_entity_poly.pdbx_seq_one_letter_code
_entity_poly.pdbx_strand_id
1 'polypeptide(L)'
;MFLLRDINPLSLKLLNRIYRESRHHQVRQRAHFLILVSQNIKNENLMKIFKVSYKTMYNWLNRWEYEGMLGLYNKPGRGRKETFNSAQSDQIRDWVKLQPKQLKQVVQKIKKEWSVNISTETIKRIIKKKGMSWHRMRRGVGGKPDPIEYKEKKEKLSELKQLEDEGKIDLYYLDESGFCGIPCVPYGWQDIGEYLSIDSRRTKRLNVLGIMNRQNTLHAYVSEQTINSDVIIACIDTFFAVVERPTVIVVDQASIHTSNAIFEKIEEWKERGLTIFELPTYSPELNLIEILWRFIKYQWLEIDAYSSWQSLVSSVERILKEFGDNYVINFA
;
A
#
# COMPACT_ATOMS: atom_id res chain seq x y z
N MET A 1 21.87 40.99 -39.49
CA MET A 1 21.01 40.01 -40.14
C MET A 1 21.67 38.65 -39.94
N PHE A 2 20.96 37.61 -39.54
CA PHE A 2 21.54 36.26 -39.48
C PHE A 2 21.67 35.76 -40.90
N LEU A 3 22.88 35.39 -41.31
CA LEU A 3 23.12 34.65 -42.54
C LEU A 3 22.81 33.20 -42.29
N LEU A 4 21.65 32.76 -42.71
CA LEU A 4 21.32 31.33 -42.71
C LEU A 4 21.68 30.77 -44.06
N ARG A 5 22.37 29.64 -44.11
CA ARG A 5 22.43 28.86 -45.35
C ARG A 5 21.03 28.45 -45.70
N ASP A 6 20.64 28.57 -46.96
CA ASP A 6 19.27 28.31 -47.43
C ASP A 6 18.68 27.03 -46.83
N ILE A 7 17.58 27.16 -46.12
CA ILE A 7 16.83 25.97 -45.64
C ILE A 7 16.19 25.33 -46.86
N ASN A 8 16.60 24.12 -47.20
CA ASN A 8 16.00 23.43 -48.33
C ASN A 8 14.50 23.21 -48.16
N PRO A 9 13.71 23.11 -49.25
CA PRO A 9 12.26 23.00 -49.19
C PRO A 9 11.73 21.84 -48.34
N LEU A 10 12.46 20.72 -48.30
CA LEU A 10 12.10 19.55 -47.48
C LEU A 10 12.26 19.83 -45.98
N SER A 11 13.36 20.48 -45.59
CA SER A 11 13.60 20.90 -44.21
C SER A 11 12.57 21.92 -43.76
N LEU A 12 12.17 22.85 -44.61
CA LEU A 12 11.15 23.83 -44.32
C LEU A 12 9.75 23.19 -44.13
N LYS A 13 9.41 22.22 -44.98
CA LYS A 13 8.18 21.42 -44.81
C LYS A 13 8.18 20.67 -43.47
N LEU A 14 9.29 20.10 -43.08
CA LEU A 14 9.44 19.38 -41.82
C LEU A 14 9.38 20.33 -40.60
N LEU A 15 10.02 21.49 -40.67
CA LEU A 15 9.95 22.53 -39.63
C LEU A 15 8.51 23.01 -39.42
N ASN A 16 7.73 23.22 -40.49
CA ASN A 16 6.33 23.60 -40.43
C ASN A 16 5.48 22.50 -39.75
N ARG A 17 5.77 21.23 -40.02
CA ARG A 17 5.11 20.11 -39.35
C ARG A 17 5.48 20.07 -37.85
N ILE A 18 6.77 20.18 -37.52
CA ILE A 18 7.25 20.21 -36.12
C ILE A 18 6.62 21.38 -35.34
N TYR A 19 6.53 22.55 -35.97
CA TYR A 19 5.90 23.72 -35.35
C TYR A 19 4.42 23.45 -34.98
N ARG A 20 3.67 22.77 -35.81
CA ARG A 20 2.25 22.46 -35.58
C ARG A 20 2.01 21.31 -34.62
N GLU A 21 2.80 20.24 -34.74
CA GLU A 21 2.48 18.93 -34.16
C GLU A 21 3.36 18.56 -32.93
N SER A 22 4.51 19.19 -32.74
CA SER A 22 5.39 18.79 -31.62
C SER A 22 4.75 19.08 -30.27
N ARG A 23 4.80 18.08 -29.36
CA ARG A 23 4.34 18.25 -27.96
C ARG A 23 5.25 19.16 -27.13
N HIS A 24 6.49 19.38 -27.54
CA HIS A 24 7.48 20.15 -26.81
C HIS A 24 7.44 21.63 -27.22
N HIS A 25 6.96 22.51 -26.34
CA HIS A 25 6.86 23.93 -26.59
C HIS A 25 8.17 24.57 -27.12
N GLN A 26 9.32 24.24 -26.49
CA GLN A 26 10.62 24.81 -26.91
C GLN A 26 11.06 24.34 -28.29
N VAL A 27 10.70 23.13 -28.68
CA VAL A 27 10.97 22.60 -30.03
C VAL A 27 10.11 23.36 -31.05
N ARG A 28 8.82 23.57 -30.77
CA ARG A 28 7.95 24.38 -31.63
C ARG A 28 8.46 25.81 -31.77
N GLN A 29 8.89 26.40 -30.65
CA GLN A 29 9.42 27.75 -30.63
C GLN A 29 10.68 27.91 -31.51
N ARG A 30 11.61 26.98 -31.46
CA ARG A 30 12.82 26.98 -32.30
C ARG A 30 12.50 26.69 -33.77
N ALA A 31 11.58 25.78 -34.05
CA ALA A 31 11.12 25.53 -35.40
C ALA A 31 10.47 26.78 -36.01
N HIS A 32 9.60 27.46 -35.28
CA HIS A 32 8.98 28.73 -35.71
C HIS A 32 10.02 29.81 -35.93
N PHE A 33 11.02 29.91 -35.04
CA PHE A 33 12.14 30.87 -35.22
C PHE A 33 12.85 30.64 -36.55
N LEU A 34 13.22 29.42 -36.89
CA LEU A 34 13.92 29.08 -38.15
C LEU A 34 13.06 29.35 -39.38
N ILE A 35 11.75 29.11 -39.31
CA ILE A 35 10.81 29.44 -40.39
C ILE A 35 10.78 30.97 -40.62
N LEU A 36 10.71 31.78 -39.58
CA LEU A 36 10.69 33.24 -39.71
C LEU A 36 12.03 33.82 -40.18
N VAL A 37 13.16 33.17 -39.78
CA VAL A 37 14.50 33.53 -40.29
C VAL A 37 14.60 33.26 -41.79
N SER A 38 14.06 32.11 -42.27
CA SER A 38 14.03 31.80 -43.72
C SER A 38 13.15 32.79 -44.54
N GLN A 39 12.24 33.49 -43.88
CA GLN A 39 11.42 34.57 -44.46
C GLN A 39 12.09 35.94 -44.38
N ASN A 40 13.36 36.05 -44.01
CA ASN A 40 14.17 37.25 -43.88
C ASN A 40 13.60 38.28 -42.87
N ILE A 41 12.92 37.84 -41.83
CA ILE A 41 12.43 38.71 -40.75
C ILE A 41 13.64 39.32 -40.01
N LYS A 42 13.60 40.65 -39.77
CA LYS A 42 14.67 41.39 -39.07
C LYS A 42 14.86 40.86 -37.64
N ASN A 43 16.12 40.80 -37.17
CA ASN A 43 16.48 40.28 -35.84
C ASN A 43 15.76 40.98 -34.70
N GLU A 44 15.53 42.30 -34.80
CA GLU A 44 14.81 43.09 -33.79
C GLU A 44 13.36 42.63 -33.64
N ASN A 45 12.70 42.28 -34.74
CA ASN A 45 11.36 41.73 -34.73
C ASN A 45 11.32 40.33 -34.15
N LEU A 46 12.29 39.49 -34.51
CA LEU A 46 12.44 38.13 -33.93
C LEU A 46 12.64 38.20 -32.41
N MET A 47 13.47 39.14 -31.92
CA MET A 47 13.65 39.36 -30.47
C MET A 47 12.32 39.70 -29.77
N LYS A 48 11.51 40.57 -30.40
CA LYS A 48 10.20 40.97 -29.86
C LYS A 48 9.20 39.82 -29.88
N ILE A 49 9.15 39.03 -30.97
CA ILE A 49 8.25 37.89 -31.14
C ILE A 49 8.55 36.79 -30.10
N PHE A 50 9.83 36.42 -29.98
CA PHE A 50 10.23 35.30 -29.13
C PHE A 50 10.55 35.71 -27.69
N LYS A 51 10.66 36.99 -27.38
CA LYS A 51 11.06 37.57 -26.09
C LYS A 51 12.37 36.96 -25.55
N VAL A 52 13.37 36.81 -26.42
CA VAL A 52 14.66 36.24 -26.10
C VAL A 52 15.79 37.19 -26.53
N SER A 53 16.97 37.03 -25.91
CA SER A 53 18.16 37.81 -26.29
C SER A 53 18.72 37.37 -27.64
N TYR A 54 19.47 38.26 -28.27
CA TYR A 54 20.22 38.00 -29.52
C TYR A 54 21.11 36.75 -29.37
N LYS A 55 21.79 36.62 -28.22
CA LYS A 55 22.65 35.46 -27.92
C LYS A 55 21.86 34.12 -27.95
N THR A 56 20.63 34.13 -27.46
CA THR A 56 19.76 32.96 -27.48
C THR A 56 19.38 32.58 -28.91
N MET A 57 19.02 33.53 -29.74
CA MET A 57 18.70 33.27 -31.14
C MET A 57 19.91 32.76 -31.91
N TYR A 58 21.08 33.41 -31.71
CA TYR A 58 22.34 32.96 -32.28
C TYR A 58 22.67 31.50 -31.90
N ASN A 59 22.49 31.13 -30.63
CA ASN A 59 22.68 29.75 -30.18
C ASN A 59 21.67 28.76 -30.83
N TRP A 60 20.43 29.17 -31.08
CA TRP A 60 19.46 28.34 -31.79
C TRP A 60 19.87 28.11 -33.25
N LEU A 61 20.37 29.13 -33.88
CA LEU A 61 20.86 29.07 -35.26
C LEU A 61 22.05 28.16 -35.39
N ASN A 62 23.09 28.37 -34.55
CA ASN A 62 24.26 27.51 -34.54
C ASN A 62 23.92 26.03 -34.31
N ARG A 63 22.97 25.78 -33.39
CA ARG A 63 22.52 24.41 -33.17
C ARG A 63 21.81 23.81 -34.37
N TRP A 64 21.08 24.59 -35.11
CA TRP A 64 20.50 24.15 -36.39
C TRP A 64 21.60 23.85 -37.43
N GLU A 65 22.57 24.70 -37.55
CA GLU A 65 23.67 24.51 -38.53
C GLU A 65 24.53 23.28 -38.25
N TYR A 66 24.84 23.04 -36.97
CA TYR A 66 25.71 21.90 -36.60
C TYR A 66 24.93 20.60 -36.31
N GLU A 67 23.76 20.66 -35.78
CA GLU A 67 23.03 19.49 -35.30
C GLU A 67 21.73 19.23 -36.13
N GLY A 68 21.36 20.11 -37.06
CA GLY A 68 20.15 20.01 -37.88
C GLY A 68 18.88 19.90 -37.02
N MET A 69 18.00 18.96 -37.34
CA MET A 69 16.76 18.71 -36.63
C MET A 69 16.97 18.35 -35.15
N LEU A 70 18.05 17.70 -34.80
CA LEU A 70 18.40 17.37 -33.41
C LEU A 70 18.67 18.64 -32.59
N GLY A 71 19.17 19.71 -33.23
CA GLY A 71 19.43 21.01 -32.62
C GLY A 71 18.16 21.69 -32.06
N LEU A 72 16.96 21.29 -32.50
CA LEU A 72 15.69 21.79 -31.96
C LEU A 72 15.42 21.26 -30.55
N TYR A 73 15.94 20.11 -30.19
CA TYR A 73 15.68 19.46 -28.91
C TYR A 73 16.65 19.94 -27.83
N ASN A 74 16.23 19.88 -26.58
CA ASN A 74 17.12 20.19 -25.47
C ASN A 74 18.17 19.10 -25.28
N LYS A 75 19.40 19.51 -24.99
CA LYS A 75 20.45 18.55 -24.58
C LYS A 75 20.05 17.89 -23.25
N PRO A 76 20.39 16.60 -23.05
CA PRO A 76 20.20 15.93 -21.78
C PRO A 76 20.91 16.68 -20.64
N GLY A 77 20.46 16.45 -19.39
CA GLY A 77 21.07 17.07 -18.20
C GLY A 77 20.42 18.37 -17.71
N ARG A 78 19.36 18.88 -18.35
CA ARG A 78 18.63 20.08 -17.92
C ARG A 78 17.58 19.86 -16.84
N GLY A 79 17.42 18.62 -16.34
CA GLY A 79 16.47 18.29 -15.29
C GLY A 79 16.93 18.76 -13.91
N ARG A 80 16.02 18.62 -12.92
CA ARG A 80 16.37 18.76 -11.51
C ARG A 80 17.47 17.77 -11.18
N LYS A 81 18.52 18.21 -10.51
CA LYS A 81 19.59 17.31 -10.03
C LYS A 81 19.00 16.21 -9.17
N GLU A 82 19.54 15.00 -9.33
CA GLU A 82 19.12 13.88 -8.50
C GLU A 82 19.51 14.14 -7.04
N THR A 83 18.59 13.82 -6.12
CA THR A 83 18.80 14.03 -4.69
C THR A 83 19.88 13.09 -4.13
N PHE A 84 20.05 11.93 -4.76
CA PHE A 84 20.99 10.89 -4.36
C PHE A 84 21.88 10.51 -5.53
N ASN A 85 23.15 10.21 -5.25
CA ASN A 85 24.05 9.65 -6.23
C ASN A 85 23.76 8.15 -6.48
N SER A 86 24.50 7.51 -7.40
CA SER A 86 24.27 6.10 -7.73
C SER A 86 24.48 5.18 -6.52
N ALA A 87 25.56 5.37 -5.77
CA ALA A 87 25.88 4.55 -4.59
C ALA A 87 24.79 4.66 -3.49
N GLN A 88 24.34 5.87 -3.22
CA GLN A 88 23.22 6.09 -2.29
C GLN A 88 21.91 5.46 -2.78
N SER A 89 21.66 5.51 -4.07
CA SER A 89 20.47 4.88 -4.68
C SER A 89 20.52 3.35 -4.58
N ASP A 90 21.71 2.75 -4.71
CA ASP A 90 21.92 1.32 -4.50
C ASP A 90 21.73 0.95 -3.02
N GLN A 91 22.24 1.76 -2.10
CA GLN A 91 22.06 1.56 -0.68
C GLN A 91 20.58 1.68 -0.26
N ILE A 92 19.81 2.61 -0.82
CA ILE A 92 18.34 2.68 -0.63
C ILE A 92 17.67 1.40 -1.13
N ARG A 93 18.06 0.89 -2.30
CA ARG A 93 17.56 -0.39 -2.83
C ARG A 93 17.81 -1.54 -1.86
N ASP A 94 19.01 -1.63 -1.29
CA ASP A 94 19.37 -2.69 -0.35
C ASP A 94 18.57 -2.56 0.96
N TRP A 95 18.35 -1.37 1.46
CA TRP A 95 17.47 -1.16 2.61
C TRP A 95 16.02 -1.55 2.33
N VAL A 96 15.51 -1.26 1.12
CA VAL A 96 14.18 -1.71 0.71
C VAL A 96 14.11 -3.24 0.57
N LYS A 97 15.18 -3.91 0.11
CA LYS A 97 15.25 -5.38 0.08
C LYS A 97 15.16 -5.99 1.47
N LEU A 98 15.79 -5.36 2.47
CA LEU A 98 15.72 -5.81 3.86
C LEU A 98 14.33 -5.60 4.48
N GLN A 99 13.62 -4.52 4.09
CA GLN A 99 12.30 -4.16 4.61
C GLN A 99 11.31 -3.80 3.50
N PRO A 100 10.93 -4.76 2.64
CA PRO A 100 10.19 -4.49 1.41
C PRO A 100 8.73 -4.00 1.62
N LYS A 101 8.19 -4.12 2.84
CA LYS A 101 6.84 -3.66 3.19
C LYS A 101 6.78 -2.21 3.70
N GLN A 102 7.85 -1.71 4.35
CA GLN A 102 7.79 -0.52 5.20
C GLN A 102 8.70 0.61 4.66
N LEU A 103 8.32 1.22 3.53
CA LEU A 103 9.08 2.35 2.98
C LEU A 103 9.21 3.53 3.96
N LYS A 104 8.31 3.66 4.93
CA LYS A 104 8.40 4.71 5.97
C LYS A 104 9.65 4.56 6.83
N GLN A 105 10.05 3.34 7.19
CA GLN A 105 11.28 3.10 7.95
C GLN A 105 12.53 3.43 7.14
N VAL A 106 12.51 3.13 5.83
CA VAL A 106 13.61 3.53 4.93
C VAL A 106 13.73 5.05 4.86
N VAL A 107 12.59 5.79 4.85
CA VAL A 107 12.61 7.28 4.97
C VAL A 107 13.26 7.73 6.26
N GLN A 108 12.90 7.12 7.41
CA GLN A 108 13.49 7.46 8.71
C GLN A 108 14.99 7.15 8.75
N LYS A 109 15.43 6.03 8.16
CA LYS A 109 16.82 5.66 8.07
C LYS A 109 17.63 6.64 7.22
N ILE A 110 17.09 7.05 6.07
CA ILE A 110 17.68 8.09 5.21
C ILE A 110 17.83 9.41 5.97
N LYS A 111 16.78 9.81 6.71
CA LYS A 111 16.83 11.03 7.54
C LYS A 111 17.91 10.94 8.60
N LYS A 112 18.06 9.79 9.26
CA LYS A 112 19.05 9.57 10.33
C LYS A 112 20.48 9.56 9.78
N GLU A 113 20.73 8.87 8.67
CA GLU A 113 22.09 8.68 8.15
C GLU A 113 22.60 9.84 7.29
N TRP A 114 21.71 10.47 6.52
CA TRP A 114 22.09 11.51 5.55
C TRP A 114 21.46 12.86 5.81
N SER A 115 20.65 13.01 6.86
CA SER A 115 19.92 14.26 7.21
C SER A 115 19.03 14.80 6.07
N VAL A 116 18.58 13.94 5.15
CA VAL A 116 17.76 14.30 3.99
C VAL A 116 16.31 13.91 4.23
N ASN A 117 15.39 14.88 4.13
CA ASN A 117 13.96 14.64 4.21
C ASN A 117 13.41 14.31 2.80
N ILE A 118 12.80 13.14 2.66
CA ILE A 118 12.14 12.71 1.43
C ILE A 118 10.79 12.05 1.73
N SER A 119 9.97 11.93 0.70
CA SER A 119 8.72 11.15 0.75
C SER A 119 8.94 9.70 0.30
N THR A 120 8.02 8.83 0.68
CA THR A 120 7.97 7.44 0.18
C THR A 120 7.87 7.37 -1.36
N GLU A 121 7.23 8.36 -1.98
CA GLU A 121 7.14 8.45 -3.44
C GLU A 121 8.53 8.66 -4.11
N THR A 122 9.43 9.37 -3.44
CA THR A 122 10.81 9.51 -3.91
C THR A 122 11.53 8.17 -3.89
N ILE A 123 11.37 7.39 -2.81
CA ILE A 123 11.91 6.03 -2.71
C ILE A 123 11.33 5.16 -3.84
N LYS A 124 10.02 5.13 -4.03
CA LYS A 124 9.38 4.36 -5.11
C LYS A 124 9.95 4.68 -6.49
N ARG A 125 10.22 5.97 -6.78
CA ARG A 125 10.86 6.37 -8.05
C ARG A 125 12.28 5.82 -8.21
N ILE A 126 13.05 5.87 -7.11
CA ILE A 126 14.44 5.37 -7.11
C ILE A 126 14.45 3.86 -7.36
N ILE A 127 13.69 3.08 -6.57
CA ILE A 127 13.68 1.63 -6.68
C ILE A 127 13.11 1.14 -8.01
N LYS A 128 12.10 1.83 -8.57
CA LYS A 128 11.61 1.54 -9.94
C LYS A 128 12.69 1.76 -10.99
N LYS A 129 13.50 2.85 -10.90
CA LYS A 129 14.66 3.06 -11.79
C LYS A 129 15.72 1.97 -11.64
N LYS A 130 15.83 1.37 -10.45
CA LYS A 130 16.75 0.27 -10.14
C LYS A 130 16.14 -1.12 -10.42
N GLY A 131 15.03 -1.19 -11.16
CA GLY A 131 14.45 -2.44 -11.64
C GLY A 131 13.59 -3.21 -10.63
N MET A 132 13.18 -2.56 -9.53
CA MET A 132 12.27 -3.20 -8.58
C MET A 132 10.80 -2.93 -8.93
N SER A 133 9.95 -3.90 -8.66
CA SER A 133 8.51 -3.80 -8.86
C SER A 133 7.74 -4.39 -7.67
N TRP A 134 6.45 -4.07 -7.60
CA TRP A 134 5.56 -4.51 -6.53
C TRP A 134 4.73 -5.69 -7.02
N HIS A 135 4.90 -6.88 -6.42
CA HIS A 135 4.26 -8.12 -6.84
C HIS A 135 3.37 -8.73 -5.77
N ARG A 136 2.29 -9.38 -6.20
CA ARG A 136 1.36 -10.12 -5.35
C ARG A 136 1.73 -11.60 -5.30
N MET A 137 1.72 -12.18 -4.09
CA MET A 137 1.83 -13.60 -3.88
C MET A 137 0.42 -14.20 -3.67
N ARG A 138 0.14 -15.37 -4.25
CA ARG A 138 -1.19 -15.96 -4.28
C ARG A 138 -1.31 -17.17 -3.36
N ARG A 139 -2.39 -17.25 -2.56
CA ARG A 139 -2.98 -18.50 -2.09
C ARG A 139 -4.44 -18.53 -2.55
N GLY A 140 -4.95 -19.71 -2.92
CA GLY A 140 -6.35 -19.92 -3.29
C GLY A 140 -7.06 -20.78 -2.25
N VAL A 141 -8.33 -20.56 -2.03
CA VAL A 141 -9.20 -21.38 -1.15
C VAL A 141 -10.55 -21.58 -1.84
N GLY A 142 -11.17 -22.74 -1.64
CA GLY A 142 -12.44 -23.13 -2.25
C GLY A 142 -13.57 -23.33 -1.25
N GLY A 143 -14.72 -22.82 -1.57
CA GLY A 143 -16.03 -22.94 -0.91
C GLY A 143 -16.88 -21.72 -1.30
N LYS A 144 -18.20 -21.92 -1.40
CA LYS A 144 -19.15 -20.81 -1.63
C LYS A 144 -20.25 -20.89 -0.57
N PRO A 145 -20.66 -19.76 0.00
CA PRO A 145 -21.78 -19.73 0.93
C PRO A 145 -23.10 -20.08 0.22
N ASP A 146 -24.09 -20.56 0.97
CA ASP A 146 -25.47 -20.63 0.48
C ASP A 146 -25.98 -19.20 0.22
N PRO A 147 -26.48 -18.89 -1.01
CA PRO A 147 -26.87 -17.53 -1.36
C PRO A 147 -28.05 -16.99 -0.55
N ILE A 148 -28.96 -17.86 -0.09
CA ILE A 148 -30.14 -17.46 0.67
C ILE A 148 -29.72 -17.15 2.09
N GLU A 149 -29.03 -18.07 2.77
CA GLU A 149 -28.51 -17.88 4.11
C GLU A 149 -27.59 -16.65 4.18
N TYR A 150 -26.70 -16.46 3.19
CA TYR A 150 -25.83 -15.31 3.10
C TYR A 150 -26.60 -13.98 3.08
N LYS A 151 -27.66 -13.90 2.27
CA LYS A 151 -28.46 -12.69 2.17
C LYS A 151 -29.19 -12.37 3.49
N GLU A 152 -29.84 -13.36 4.07
CA GLU A 152 -30.57 -13.21 5.35
C GLU A 152 -29.66 -12.80 6.50
N LYS A 153 -28.51 -13.47 6.64
CA LYS A 153 -27.54 -13.16 7.70
C LYS A 153 -26.90 -11.78 7.51
N LYS A 154 -26.65 -11.39 6.26
CA LYS A 154 -26.12 -10.06 5.94
C LYS A 154 -27.11 -8.94 6.28
N GLU A 155 -28.40 -9.14 6.00
CA GLU A 155 -29.46 -8.21 6.38
C GLU A 155 -29.55 -8.08 7.91
N LYS A 156 -29.58 -9.20 8.63
CA LYS A 156 -29.55 -9.21 10.11
C LYS A 156 -28.32 -8.53 10.69
N LEU A 157 -27.14 -8.77 10.12
CA LEU A 157 -25.92 -8.10 10.56
C LEU A 157 -26.00 -6.58 10.34
N SER A 158 -26.67 -6.13 9.27
CA SER A 158 -26.92 -4.70 9.03
C SER A 158 -27.85 -4.09 10.08
N GLU A 159 -28.88 -4.81 10.51
CA GLU A 159 -29.77 -4.40 11.61
C GLU A 159 -28.99 -4.30 12.94
N LEU A 160 -28.13 -5.27 13.24
CA LEU A 160 -27.29 -5.23 14.44
C LEU A 160 -26.34 -4.02 14.44
N LYS A 161 -25.75 -3.69 13.30
CA LYS A 161 -24.92 -2.47 13.15
C LYS A 161 -25.71 -1.20 13.39
N GLN A 162 -26.97 -1.14 12.94
CA GLN A 162 -27.84 0.00 13.22
C GLN A 162 -28.15 0.11 14.72
N LEU A 163 -28.42 -1.00 15.40
CA LEU A 163 -28.68 -1.00 16.87
C LEU A 163 -27.39 -0.57 17.63
N GLU A 164 -26.21 -0.94 17.17
CA GLU A 164 -24.94 -0.46 17.72
C GLU A 164 -24.77 1.05 17.49
N ASP A 165 -25.04 1.55 16.30
CA ASP A 165 -24.96 2.99 15.97
C ASP A 165 -25.97 3.83 16.81
N GLU A 166 -27.12 3.23 17.16
CA GLU A 166 -28.12 3.81 18.07
C GLU A 166 -27.75 3.69 19.57
N GLY A 167 -26.63 3.02 19.87
CA GLY A 167 -26.14 2.80 21.24
C GLY A 167 -26.96 1.82 22.06
N LYS A 168 -27.81 0.99 21.44
CA LYS A 168 -28.68 0.01 22.11
C LYS A 168 -27.96 -1.28 22.48
N ILE A 169 -26.92 -1.64 21.72
CA ILE A 169 -26.10 -2.82 21.94
C ILE A 169 -24.64 -2.50 21.72
N ASP A 170 -23.76 -3.34 22.25
CA ASP A 170 -22.37 -3.40 21.85
C ASP A 170 -22.17 -4.57 20.86
N LEU A 171 -21.52 -4.31 19.72
CA LEU A 171 -21.31 -5.31 18.67
C LEU A 171 -19.82 -5.64 18.54
N TYR A 172 -19.49 -6.88 18.84
CA TYR A 172 -18.12 -7.40 18.75
C TYR A 172 -18.03 -8.52 17.72
N TYR A 173 -16.81 -8.72 17.21
CA TYR A 173 -16.46 -9.75 16.24
C TYR A 173 -15.38 -10.62 16.84
N LEU A 174 -15.60 -11.93 16.87
CA LEU A 174 -14.67 -12.92 17.40
C LEU A 174 -14.14 -13.79 16.28
N ASP A 175 -12.85 -14.07 16.34
CA ASP A 175 -12.17 -15.04 15.48
C ASP A 175 -10.80 -15.41 16.05
N GLU A 176 -10.24 -16.53 15.58
CA GLU A 176 -8.89 -16.95 15.90
C GLU A 176 -7.95 -16.73 14.72
N SER A 177 -6.73 -16.35 15.05
CA SER A 177 -5.67 -16.24 14.07
C SER A 177 -4.38 -16.89 14.52
N GLY A 178 -3.79 -17.69 13.64
CA GLY A 178 -2.48 -18.29 13.89
C GLY A 178 -1.37 -17.47 13.24
N PHE A 179 -0.27 -17.30 13.98
CA PHE A 179 0.97 -16.69 13.52
C PHE A 179 2.07 -17.74 13.61
N CYS A 180 2.82 -17.92 12.55
CA CYS A 180 3.93 -18.87 12.49
C CYS A 180 5.20 -18.15 12.04
N GLY A 181 6.37 -18.73 12.27
CA GLY A 181 7.65 -18.17 11.86
C GLY A 181 7.85 -18.03 10.34
N ILE A 182 6.82 -18.39 9.56
CA ILE A 182 6.80 -18.15 8.12
C ILE A 182 5.87 -16.97 7.88
N PRO A 183 6.38 -15.86 7.35
CA PRO A 183 5.55 -14.71 7.06
C PRO A 183 4.43 -15.08 6.08
N CYS A 184 3.22 -14.59 6.34
CA CYS A 184 2.18 -14.56 5.31
C CYS A 184 2.72 -13.76 4.16
N VAL A 185 2.94 -14.42 3.07
CA VAL A 185 3.71 -13.94 1.94
C VAL A 185 3.12 -12.67 1.38
N PRO A 186 3.67 -11.51 1.74
CA PRO A 186 3.13 -10.23 1.34
C PRO A 186 3.74 -9.75 0.06
N TYR A 187 3.16 -8.69 -0.45
CA TYR A 187 3.83 -7.88 -1.44
C TYR A 187 5.10 -7.27 -0.87
N GLY A 188 6.20 -7.33 -1.60
CA GLY A 188 7.46 -6.70 -1.27
C GLY A 188 8.13 -6.13 -2.51
N TRP A 189 9.01 -5.17 -2.32
CA TRP A 189 9.86 -4.67 -3.37
C TRP A 189 10.99 -5.66 -3.61
N GLN A 190 11.12 -6.12 -4.85
CA GLN A 190 12.16 -7.05 -5.29
C GLN A 190 12.55 -6.75 -6.72
N ASP A 191 13.69 -7.24 -7.17
CA ASP A 191 14.14 -7.03 -8.54
C ASP A 191 13.24 -7.73 -9.55
N ILE A 192 13.14 -7.20 -10.76
CA ILE A 192 12.32 -7.81 -11.82
C ILE A 192 12.98 -9.15 -12.22
N GLY A 193 12.17 -10.21 -12.11
CA GLY A 193 12.63 -11.58 -12.41
C GLY A 193 13.27 -12.31 -11.21
N GLU A 194 13.47 -11.65 -10.08
CA GLU A 194 13.94 -12.27 -8.85
C GLU A 194 12.79 -12.50 -7.86
N TYR A 195 12.93 -13.55 -7.06
CA TYR A 195 11.98 -13.88 -6.01
C TYR A 195 12.71 -13.94 -4.66
N LEU A 196 12.22 -13.20 -3.70
CA LEU A 196 12.67 -13.28 -2.32
C LEU A 196 12.19 -14.62 -1.76
N SER A 197 13.11 -15.55 -1.56
CA SER A 197 12.83 -16.84 -0.94
C SER A 197 12.70 -16.66 0.56
N ILE A 198 11.61 -17.15 1.13
CA ILE A 198 11.38 -17.17 2.57
C ILE A 198 11.47 -18.63 3.01
N ASP A 199 12.30 -18.89 4.00
CA ASP A 199 12.49 -20.23 4.56
C ASP A 199 11.16 -20.84 5.02
N SER A 200 10.80 -22.00 4.48
CA SER A 200 9.54 -22.71 4.78
C SER A 200 9.75 -23.84 5.79
N ARG A 201 10.44 -23.57 6.90
CA ARG A 201 10.60 -24.56 7.98
C ARG A 201 9.29 -24.76 8.74
N ARG A 202 9.04 -25.97 9.22
CA ARG A 202 7.98 -26.20 10.21
C ARG A 202 8.30 -25.40 11.46
N THR A 203 7.44 -24.43 11.78
CA THR A 203 7.59 -23.55 12.93
C THR A 203 6.47 -23.80 13.93
N LYS A 204 6.67 -23.42 15.17
CA LYS A 204 5.62 -23.29 16.17
C LYS A 204 4.53 -22.35 15.64
N ARG A 205 3.34 -22.47 16.18
CA ARG A 205 2.22 -21.59 15.89
C ARG A 205 1.81 -20.86 17.15
N LEU A 206 1.77 -19.56 17.10
CA LEU A 206 1.15 -18.70 18.09
C LEU A 206 -0.31 -18.53 17.70
N ASN A 207 -1.23 -18.91 18.57
CA ASN A 207 -2.66 -18.72 18.36
C ASN A 207 -3.13 -17.49 19.13
N VAL A 208 -3.96 -16.70 18.52
CA VAL A 208 -4.58 -15.51 19.12
C VAL A 208 -6.07 -15.60 18.92
N LEU A 209 -6.83 -15.58 20.01
CA LEU A 209 -8.26 -15.32 19.99
C LEU A 209 -8.45 -13.82 20.17
N GLY A 210 -9.24 -13.19 19.31
CA GLY A 210 -9.56 -11.76 19.40
C GLY A 210 -11.06 -11.52 19.47
N ILE A 211 -11.45 -10.55 20.27
CA ILE A 211 -12.82 -10.02 20.36
C ILE A 211 -12.71 -8.52 20.14
N MET A 212 -13.17 -8.03 18.99
CA MET A 212 -12.94 -6.67 18.52
C MET A 212 -14.25 -5.98 18.12
N ASN A 213 -14.33 -4.67 18.37
CA ASN A 213 -15.43 -3.83 17.87
C ASN A 213 -14.96 -2.83 16.78
N ARG A 214 -15.90 -2.05 16.23
CA ARG A 214 -15.61 -1.02 15.22
C ARG A 214 -14.89 0.22 15.78
N GLN A 215 -14.89 0.41 17.10
CA GLN A 215 -14.24 1.52 17.79
C GLN A 215 -12.75 1.24 18.07
N ASN A 216 -12.19 0.15 17.51
CA ASN A 216 -10.84 -0.33 17.75
C ASN A 216 -10.57 -0.77 19.20
N THR A 217 -11.59 -1.22 19.91
CA THR A 217 -11.40 -1.92 21.19
C THR A 217 -11.15 -3.39 20.91
N LEU A 218 -10.09 -3.94 21.48
CA LEU A 218 -9.67 -5.33 21.29
C LEU A 218 -9.41 -6.02 22.64
N HIS A 219 -10.06 -7.16 22.86
CA HIS A 219 -9.69 -8.11 23.88
C HIS A 219 -9.00 -9.30 23.19
N ALA A 220 -7.72 -9.51 23.45
CA ALA A 220 -6.92 -10.51 22.78
C ALA A 220 -6.29 -11.48 23.80
N TYR A 221 -6.38 -12.77 23.49
CA TYR A 221 -5.84 -13.87 24.27
C TYR A 221 -4.81 -14.63 23.43
N VAL A 222 -3.59 -14.73 23.92
CA VAL A 222 -2.46 -15.32 23.19
C VAL A 222 -2.11 -16.67 23.80
N SER A 223 -1.93 -17.69 22.97
CA SER A 223 -1.57 -19.05 23.43
C SER A 223 -0.61 -19.73 22.44
N GLU A 224 0.40 -20.41 22.95
CA GLU A 224 1.24 -21.34 22.17
C GLU A 224 0.56 -22.71 21.97
N GLN A 225 -0.53 -22.98 22.70
CA GLN A 225 -1.31 -24.21 22.58
C GLN A 225 -2.50 -24.01 21.64
N THR A 226 -3.08 -25.12 21.22
CA THR A 226 -4.31 -25.10 20.40
C THR A 226 -5.46 -24.52 21.20
N ILE A 227 -6.17 -23.58 20.60
CA ILE A 227 -7.43 -23.05 21.15
C ILE A 227 -8.51 -24.10 20.89
N ASN A 228 -9.19 -24.52 21.95
CA ASN A 228 -10.32 -25.43 21.91
C ASN A 228 -11.59 -24.70 22.44
N SER A 229 -12.73 -25.37 22.42
CA SER A 229 -14.01 -24.79 22.86
C SER A 229 -13.96 -24.31 24.32
N ASP A 230 -13.26 -25.01 25.22
CA ASP A 230 -13.15 -24.62 26.62
C ASP A 230 -12.38 -23.32 26.80
N VAL A 231 -11.31 -23.12 26.00
CA VAL A 231 -10.54 -21.87 25.97
C VAL A 231 -11.43 -20.72 25.46
N ILE A 232 -12.20 -20.95 24.38
CA ILE A 232 -13.12 -19.93 23.85
C ILE A 232 -14.17 -19.55 24.89
N ILE A 233 -14.78 -20.52 25.55
CA ILE A 233 -15.76 -20.29 26.62
C ILE A 233 -15.12 -19.43 27.73
N ALA A 234 -13.94 -19.81 28.21
CA ALA A 234 -13.25 -19.06 29.26
C ALA A 234 -12.92 -17.61 28.83
N CYS A 235 -12.50 -17.42 27.57
CA CYS A 235 -12.23 -16.09 27.03
C CYS A 235 -13.49 -15.24 26.91
N ILE A 236 -14.59 -15.82 26.43
CA ILE A 236 -15.89 -15.14 26.36
C ILE A 236 -16.41 -14.80 27.76
N ASP A 237 -16.34 -15.73 28.71
CA ASP A 237 -16.75 -15.49 30.11
C ASP A 237 -15.91 -14.37 30.75
N THR A 238 -14.59 -14.33 30.50
CA THR A 238 -13.70 -13.27 30.97
C THR A 238 -14.03 -11.91 30.34
N PHE A 239 -14.24 -11.88 29.03
CA PHE A 239 -14.66 -10.70 28.31
C PHE A 239 -16.01 -10.17 28.83
N PHE A 240 -16.98 -11.07 28.97
CA PHE A 240 -18.33 -10.71 29.35
C PHE A 240 -18.44 -10.22 30.81
N ALA A 241 -17.50 -10.58 31.68
CA ALA A 241 -17.44 -10.09 33.05
C ALA A 241 -17.21 -8.56 33.15
N VAL A 242 -16.70 -7.93 32.11
CA VAL A 242 -16.41 -6.47 32.04
C VAL A 242 -17.38 -5.69 31.15
N VAL A 243 -18.39 -6.34 30.60
CA VAL A 243 -19.40 -5.71 29.72
C VAL A 243 -20.59 -5.24 30.52
N GLU A 244 -21.02 -4.00 30.28
CA GLU A 244 -22.06 -3.33 31.03
C GLU A 244 -23.41 -3.26 30.28
N ARG A 245 -23.42 -3.53 28.97
CA ARG A 245 -24.60 -3.39 28.10
C ARG A 245 -24.93 -4.68 27.35
N PRO A 246 -26.18 -4.83 26.84
CA PRO A 246 -26.52 -5.94 25.97
C PRO A 246 -25.53 -6.03 24.83
N THR A 247 -24.87 -7.19 24.65
CA THR A 247 -23.77 -7.40 23.75
C THR A 247 -24.07 -8.51 22.76
N VAL A 248 -23.68 -8.30 21.52
CA VAL A 248 -23.70 -9.33 20.47
C VAL A 248 -22.29 -9.63 20.02
N ILE A 249 -21.91 -10.90 20.05
CA ILE A 249 -20.65 -11.39 19.47
C ILE A 249 -20.95 -12.10 18.15
N VAL A 250 -20.38 -11.60 17.09
CA VAL A 250 -20.41 -12.19 15.73
C VAL A 250 -19.31 -13.21 15.63
N VAL A 251 -19.63 -14.44 15.26
CA VAL A 251 -18.68 -15.56 15.08
C VAL A 251 -18.87 -16.23 13.73
N ASP A 252 -17.84 -16.85 13.21
CA ASP A 252 -17.97 -17.73 12.04
C ASP A 252 -18.48 -19.13 12.44
N GLN A 253 -18.83 -19.95 11.46
CA GLN A 253 -19.27 -21.34 11.68
C GLN A 253 -18.09 -22.33 11.72
N ALA A 254 -16.98 -21.99 12.36
CA ALA A 254 -15.93 -22.97 12.61
C ALA A 254 -16.41 -24.08 13.55
N SER A 255 -15.93 -25.29 13.33
CA SER A 255 -16.36 -26.47 14.13
C SER A 255 -16.14 -26.30 15.64
N ILE A 256 -15.18 -25.45 16.01
CA ILE A 256 -14.87 -25.13 17.39
C ILE A 256 -15.94 -24.23 18.03
N HIS A 257 -16.60 -23.38 17.24
CA HIS A 257 -17.68 -22.47 17.67
C HIS A 257 -19.04 -23.17 17.71
N THR A 258 -19.16 -24.33 17.08
CA THR A 258 -20.42 -25.11 16.99
C THR A 258 -20.37 -26.40 17.83
N SER A 259 -19.50 -26.43 18.86
CA SER A 259 -19.40 -27.57 19.75
C SER A 259 -20.55 -27.63 20.75
N ASN A 260 -20.91 -28.83 21.23
CA ASN A 260 -21.96 -29.01 22.25
C ASN A 260 -21.69 -28.17 23.51
N ALA A 261 -20.44 -28.05 23.94
CA ALA A 261 -20.06 -27.24 25.10
C ALA A 261 -20.40 -25.74 24.92
N ILE A 262 -20.24 -25.21 23.71
CA ILE A 262 -20.63 -23.83 23.41
C ILE A 262 -22.15 -23.69 23.34
N PHE A 263 -22.87 -24.65 22.75
CA PHE A 263 -24.32 -24.63 22.71
C PHE A 263 -24.97 -24.62 24.12
N GLU A 264 -24.42 -25.37 25.06
CA GLU A 264 -24.87 -25.35 26.45
C GLU A 264 -24.66 -23.97 27.11
N LYS A 265 -23.56 -23.27 26.76
CA LYS A 265 -23.24 -21.94 27.28
C LYS A 265 -24.05 -20.80 26.63
N ILE A 266 -24.50 -20.96 25.41
CA ILE A 266 -25.25 -19.91 24.68
C ILE A 266 -26.50 -19.47 25.44
N GLU A 267 -27.26 -20.40 26.00
CA GLU A 267 -28.48 -20.06 26.77
C GLU A 267 -28.15 -19.31 28.07
N GLU A 268 -27.07 -19.73 28.78
CA GLU A 268 -26.58 -19.01 29.97
C GLU A 268 -26.16 -17.56 29.63
N TRP A 269 -25.39 -17.41 28.54
CA TRP A 269 -24.96 -16.07 28.10
C TRP A 269 -26.14 -15.18 27.69
N LYS A 270 -27.12 -15.75 26.97
CA LYS A 270 -28.32 -15.04 26.53
C LYS A 270 -29.19 -14.51 27.69
N GLU A 271 -29.37 -15.33 28.73
CA GLU A 271 -30.07 -14.91 29.95
C GLU A 271 -29.37 -13.73 30.64
N ARG A 272 -28.04 -13.62 30.48
CA ARG A 272 -27.24 -12.53 31.03
C ARG A 272 -27.06 -11.33 30.10
N GLY A 273 -27.65 -11.37 28.88
CA GLY A 273 -27.59 -10.27 27.91
C GLY A 273 -26.51 -10.36 26.87
N LEU A 274 -25.84 -11.50 26.72
CA LEU A 274 -24.87 -11.78 25.64
C LEU A 274 -25.50 -12.68 24.59
N THR A 275 -25.54 -12.26 23.36
CA THR A 275 -26.04 -13.04 22.22
C THR A 275 -24.90 -13.40 21.25
N ILE A 276 -24.87 -14.66 20.84
CA ILE A 276 -23.96 -15.12 19.79
C ILE A 276 -24.68 -15.06 18.45
N PHE A 277 -24.08 -14.37 17.47
CA PHE A 277 -24.59 -14.28 16.11
C PHE A 277 -23.66 -15.01 15.15
N GLU A 278 -24.11 -16.14 14.62
CA GLU A 278 -23.34 -16.96 13.69
C GLU A 278 -23.45 -16.42 12.26
N LEU A 279 -22.32 -16.24 11.59
CA LEU A 279 -22.22 -15.91 10.17
C LEU A 279 -22.47 -17.15 9.28
N PRO A 280 -22.79 -16.97 7.98
CA PRO A 280 -22.87 -18.09 7.04
C PRO A 280 -21.48 -18.72 6.83
N THR A 281 -21.43 -19.99 6.48
CA THR A 281 -20.20 -20.66 6.10
C THR A 281 -19.48 -19.95 4.93
N TYR A 282 -18.17 -20.00 4.89
CA TYR A 282 -17.35 -19.40 3.83
C TYR A 282 -17.57 -17.91 3.56
N SER A 283 -17.90 -17.12 4.59
CA SER A 283 -18.20 -15.69 4.49
C SER A 283 -17.28 -14.82 5.38
N PRO A 284 -15.95 -14.96 5.29
CA PRO A 284 -15.02 -14.23 6.16
C PRO A 284 -15.10 -12.71 5.97
N GLU A 285 -15.59 -12.24 4.81
CA GLU A 285 -15.78 -10.82 4.55
C GLU A 285 -16.85 -10.17 5.41
N LEU A 286 -17.73 -10.95 6.04
CA LEU A 286 -18.72 -10.46 7.01
C LEU A 286 -18.15 -10.38 8.43
N ASN A 287 -17.05 -11.09 8.72
CA ASN A 287 -16.38 -11.02 10.01
C ASN A 287 -15.34 -9.89 10.01
N LEU A 288 -15.65 -8.81 10.71
CA LEU A 288 -14.84 -7.58 10.69
C LEU A 288 -13.43 -7.79 11.24
N ILE A 289 -13.23 -8.69 12.18
CA ILE A 289 -11.93 -8.98 12.80
C ILE A 289 -10.92 -9.57 11.81
N GLU A 290 -11.38 -10.16 10.71
CA GLU A 290 -10.51 -10.63 9.63
C GLU A 290 -9.69 -9.50 9.01
N ILE A 291 -10.22 -8.26 9.07
CA ILE A 291 -9.49 -7.07 8.65
C ILE A 291 -8.28 -6.84 9.57
N LEU A 292 -8.45 -7.00 10.89
CA LEU A 292 -7.35 -6.90 11.86
C LEU A 292 -6.26 -7.92 11.55
N TRP A 293 -6.64 -9.19 11.37
CA TRP A 293 -5.67 -10.25 11.04
C TRP A 293 -4.90 -9.96 9.75
N ARG A 294 -5.60 -9.42 8.75
CA ARG A 294 -4.97 -9.00 7.51
C ARG A 294 -3.97 -7.86 7.72
N PHE A 295 -4.33 -6.84 8.52
CA PHE A 295 -3.41 -5.74 8.83
C PHE A 295 -2.19 -6.24 9.59
N ILE A 296 -2.35 -7.05 10.63
CA ILE A 296 -1.23 -7.63 11.37
C ILE A 296 -0.33 -8.45 10.45
N LYS A 297 -0.89 -9.41 9.72
CA LYS A 297 -0.11 -10.36 8.89
C LYS A 297 0.57 -9.72 7.69
N TYR A 298 -0.03 -8.71 7.08
CA TYR A 298 0.45 -8.18 5.80
C TYR A 298 1.03 -6.78 5.85
N GLN A 299 0.79 -6.02 6.93
CA GLN A 299 1.23 -4.63 7.01
C GLN A 299 2.02 -4.30 8.26
N TRP A 300 1.60 -4.76 9.44
CA TRP A 300 2.19 -4.35 10.70
C TRP A 300 3.34 -5.23 11.17
N LEU A 301 3.27 -6.55 10.93
CA LEU A 301 4.41 -7.44 11.19
C LEU A 301 5.51 -7.17 10.17
N GLU A 302 6.66 -6.77 10.67
CA GLU A 302 7.86 -6.53 9.89
C GLU A 302 8.60 -7.85 9.61
N ILE A 303 9.51 -7.84 8.64
CA ILE A 303 10.24 -9.07 8.27
C ILE A 303 11.16 -9.54 9.38
N ASP A 304 11.74 -8.63 10.15
CA ASP A 304 12.60 -8.94 11.30
C ASP A 304 11.84 -9.63 12.45
N ALA A 305 10.52 -9.44 12.57
CA ALA A 305 9.70 -10.21 13.49
C ALA A 305 9.81 -11.72 13.26
N TYR A 306 10.14 -12.15 12.06
CA TYR A 306 10.28 -13.57 11.70
C TYR A 306 11.71 -14.11 11.87
N SER A 307 12.63 -13.32 12.43
CA SER A 307 14.02 -13.75 12.67
C SER A 307 14.14 -14.85 13.75
N SER A 308 13.24 -14.83 14.73
CA SER A 308 13.15 -15.84 15.79
C SER A 308 11.72 -16.02 16.29
N TRP A 309 11.45 -17.13 16.99
CA TRP A 309 10.16 -17.36 17.63
C TRP A 309 9.82 -16.26 18.65
N GLN A 310 10.80 -15.91 19.49
CA GLN A 310 10.65 -14.89 20.51
C GLN A 310 10.33 -13.50 19.89
N SER A 311 11.01 -13.16 18.81
CA SER A 311 10.77 -11.92 18.07
C SER A 311 9.36 -11.87 17.49
N LEU A 312 8.86 -12.99 16.96
CA LEU A 312 7.50 -13.08 16.46
C LEU A 312 6.47 -12.87 17.57
N VAL A 313 6.61 -13.60 18.69
CA VAL A 313 5.68 -13.49 19.83
C VAL A 313 5.66 -12.06 20.35
N SER A 314 6.81 -11.48 20.67
CA SER A 314 6.90 -10.11 21.18
C SER A 314 6.34 -9.05 20.21
N SER A 315 6.53 -9.26 18.90
CA SER A 315 5.99 -8.34 17.89
C SER A 315 4.47 -8.43 17.78
N VAL A 316 3.91 -9.64 17.84
CA VAL A 316 2.45 -9.86 17.83
C VAL A 316 1.83 -9.26 19.08
N GLU A 317 2.34 -9.59 20.28
CA GLU A 317 1.83 -9.07 21.55
C GLU A 317 1.89 -7.54 21.62
N ARG A 318 2.97 -6.92 21.14
CA ARG A 318 3.09 -5.46 21.06
C ARG A 318 1.99 -4.86 20.17
N ILE A 319 1.76 -5.41 18.99
CA ILE A 319 0.72 -4.92 18.07
C ILE A 319 -0.66 -5.04 18.69
N LEU A 320 -0.97 -6.18 19.34
CA LEU A 320 -2.26 -6.40 19.99
C LEU A 320 -2.47 -5.43 21.16
N LYS A 321 -1.45 -5.17 21.96
CA LYS A 321 -1.49 -4.27 23.10
C LYS A 321 -1.65 -2.78 22.68
N GLU A 322 -1.04 -2.41 21.56
CA GLU A 322 -1.06 -1.04 21.05
C GLU A 322 -2.20 -0.80 20.03
N PHE A 323 -3.08 -1.80 19.84
CA PHE A 323 -4.25 -1.63 18.97
C PHE A 323 -5.25 -0.67 19.60
N GLY A 324 -5.77 0.25 18.80
CA GLY A 324 -6.60 1.38 19.23
C GLY A 324 -5.80 2.68 19.42
N ASP A 325 -4.49 2.58 19.68
CA ASP A 325 -3.59 3.72 19.86
C ASP A 325 -2.66 3.90 18.64
N ASN A 326 -1.59 3.09 18.57
CA ASN A 326 -0.58 3.17 17.50
C ASN A 326 -1.01 2.39 16.24
N TYR A 327 -1.86 1.39 16.38
CA TYR A 327 -2.41 0.56 15.31
C TYR A 327 -3.92 0.75 15.25
N VAL A 328 -4.40 1.54 14.29
CA VAL A 328 -5.82 1.88 14.14
C VAL A 328 -6.32 1.47 12.76
N ILE A 329 -7.54 0.95 12.70
CA ILE A 329 -8.25 0.62 11.47
C ILE A 329 -9.42 1.57 11.31
N ASN A 330 -9.49 2.27 10.19
CA ASN A 330 -10.66 3.05 9.82
C ASN A 330 -11.67 2.13 9.12
N PHE A 331 -12.73 1.79 9.85
CA PHE A 331 -13.85 1.05 9.31
C PHE A 331 -14.80 2.06 8.63
N ALA A 332 -14.91 1.96 7.28
CA ALA A 332 -15.81 2.80 6.48
C ALA A 332 -17.22 2.22 6.46
#